data_2a32de776a95e058ba7c6e5f4497ae2a
#
_entry.id   2a32de776a95e058ba7c6e5f4497ae2a
#
_cell.length_a   1.000
_cell.length_b   1.000
_cell.length_c   1.000
_cell.angle_alpha   90.00
_cell.angle_beta   90.00
_cell.angle_gamma   90.00
#
_symmetry.space_group_name_H-M   'P 1'
#
loop_
_entity.id
_entity.type
_entity.pdbx_description
1 polymer ?
#
loop_
_entity_poly.entity_id
_entity_poly.type
_entity_poly.pdbx_seq_one_letter_code
_entity_poly.pdbx_strand_id
1 'polypeptide(L)'
;ADYLKKEYKVFPTPQKVTYGEGVTALRKQVNLVMGDQLDIYTRNRLKSVLQDNQVSYTTGKAAIAGATNIYLGVHGQGSQAEQNLSNVSAGLFDKIDAYVLSIKDNSISIVGKDTDAVFYGLTTLKHMLKESQVPVLRNVTVEDYAELKNRGFIEGYYGNPWSNADRAELMRFGGDLKLNQYFFAPKDDPYHNKKWRELYPEEKLAEIRELARVGNQSKTRYVWTIHPFMNNRIRFGNEAHYQEDLATIKAKFTQLMKVGVREFGILADDAPSPVGGYNSYNRLMQDMTKWLTEMQGTYSGLRKEMIFVPGQYWGNGREDELKSLNENLPSSASMTLTGGKIWGEVSESFLSTLKNNLSAGGKTYRPVSLWINWPVTDNSKQHLILGGGEKFLHPNVDPSLLSGIMLNPMQQSEPSKIALFSGAQYSWKQWKSEEEAKKINDIAFNFVENGHFEDSKVSAAFRELGKHMINQNMDNRVVKLEESVDLAPKLTDFM
;
A
#
# COMPACT_ATOMS: atom_id res chain seq x y z
N ALA A 1 34.59 1.07 11.59
CA ALA A 1 34.76 2.35 10.88
C ALA A 1 34.31 2.28 9.41
N ASP A 2 34.53 1.16 8.70
CA ASP A 2 34.14 1.05 7.29
C ASP A 2 32.64 1.00 7.07
N TYR A 3 31.86 0.48 8.00
CA TYR A 3 30.40 0.46 7.89
C TYR A 3 29.81 1.87 7.89
N LEU A 4 30.47 2.85 8.49
CA LEU A 4 30.02 4.25 8.51
C LEU A 4 30.20 4.94 7.15
N LYS A 5 30.89 4.32 6.20
CA LYS A 5 31.08 4.81 4.84
C LYS A 5 30.19 4.11 3.83
N LYS A 6 29.46 3.07 4.26
CA LYS A 6 28.52 2.36 3.40
C LYS A 6 27.26 3.20 3.17
N GLU A 7 26.67 3.02 2.01
CA GLU A 7 25.37 3.56 1.71
C GLU A 7 24.29 2.76 2.46
N TYR A 8 23.27 3.44 2.96
CA TYR A 8 22.14 2.77 3.57
C TYR A 8 21.36 1.99 2.51
N LYS A 9 20.88 0.81 2.90
CA LYS A 9 19.91 0.05 2.12
C LYS A 9 18.52 0.33 2.69
N VAL A 10 17.66 0.93 1.89
CA VAL A 10 16.29 1.28 2.24
C VAL A 10 15.39 0.85 1.10
N PHE A 11 14.30 0.15 1.42
CA PHE A 11 13.30 -0.26 0.43
C PHE A 11 11.90 0.11 0.93
N PRO A 12 11.06 0.70 0.09
CA PRO A 12 11.38 1.20 -1.26
C PRO A 12 12.53 2.17 -1.29
N THR A 13 13.30 2.18 -2.39
CA THR A 13 14.44 3.07 -2.54
C THR A 13 14.00 4.53 -2.53
N PRO A 14 14.64 5.41 -1.73
CA PRO A 14 14.27 6.81 -1.68
C PRO A 14 14.57 7.56 -2.98
N GLN A 15 13.85 8.66 -3.19
CA GLN A 15 14.03 9.48 -4.39
C GLN A 15 15.39 10.21 -4.40
N LYS A 16 15.82 10.77 -3.26
CA LYS A 16 17.08 11.51 -3.18
C LYS A 16 17.76 11.30 -1.82
N VAL A 17 18.99 10.84 -1.86
CA VAL A 17 19.82 10.61 -0.67
C VAL A 17 21.11 11.39 -0.82
N THR A 18 21.44 12.22 0.15
CA THR A 18 22.66 13.03 0.17
C THR A 18 23.38 12.78 1.48
N TYR A 19 24.56 12.18 1.44
CA TYR A 19 25.36 11.91 2.62
C TYR A 19 26.10 13.16 3.06
N GLY A 20 26.15 13.38 4.40
CA GLY A 20 26.94 14.43 5.03
C GLY A 20 28.17 13.84 5.70
N GLU A 21 29.02 14.71 6.19
CA GLU A 21 30.18 14.33 6.99
C GLU A 21 29.80 13.97 8.42
N GLY A 22 30.45 12.95 8.98
CA GLY A 22 30.29 12.58 10.38
C GLY A 22 29.13 11.64 10.66
N VAL A 23 28.89 11.47 11.95
CA VAL A 23 27.93 10.49 12.48
C VAL A 23 27.09 11.11 13.59
N THR A 24 25.96 10.48 13.86
CA THR A 24 25.07 10.78 14.98
C THR A 24 24.90 9.52 15.82
N ALA A 25 25.22 9.59 17.11
CA ALA A 25 25.14 8.44 18.02
C ALA A 25 23.89 8.52 18.89
N LEU A 26 23.20 7.39 19.04
CA LEU A 26 22.02 7.24 19.92
C LEU A 26 22.39 6.54 21.24
N ARG A 27 23.53 6.91 21.83
CA ARG A 27 24.12 6.12 22.93
C ARG A 27 23.81 6.62 24.34
N LYS A 28 23.71 7.94 24.52
CA LYS A 28 23.61 8.52 25.87
C LYS A 28 22.16 8.88 26.17
N GLN A 29 21.87 10.13 26.11
CA GLN A 29 20.52 10.60 26.30
C GLN A 29 19.88 10.89 24.93
N VAL A 30 18.75 10.24 24.68
CA VAL A 30 17.92 10.52 23.51
C VAL A 30 16.64 11.18 23.99
N ASN A 31 16.29 12.30 23.37
CA ASN A 31 15.10 13.07 23.75
C ASN A 31 14.22 13.29 22.53
N LEU A 32 12.93 13.02 22.67
CA LEU A 32 11.95 13.13 21.58
C LEU A 32 11.20 14.45 21.68
N VAL A 33 11.24 15.23 20.62
CA VAL A 33 10.49 16.49 20.47
C VAL A 33 9.50 16.33 19.33
N MET A 34 8.25 16.00 19.63
CA MET A 34 7.24 15.66 18.65
C MET A 34 6.20 16.79 18.54
N GLY A 35 5.93 17.21 17.29
CA GLY A 35 4.93 18.23 17.01
C GLY A 35 3.50 17.76 17.29
N ASP A 36 2.58 18.73 17.42
CA ASP A 36 1.20 18.46 17.85
C ASP A 36 0.32 17.80 16.77
N GLN A 37 0.68 17.91 15.50
CA GLN A 37 -0.12 17.40 14.39
C GLN A 37 0.13 15.92 14.05
N LEU A 38 0.91 15.24 14.87
CA LEU A 38 1.21 13.82 14.69
C LEU A 38 0.15 12.97 15.37
N ASP A 39 -0.35 11.94 14.67
CA ASP A 39 -1.26 11.00 15.29
C ASP A 39 -0.51 10.02 16.23
N ILE A 40 -1.28 9.28 17.02
CA ILE A 40 -0.71 8.36 18.00
C ILE A 40 0.11 7.24 17.34
N TYR A 41 -0.27 6.81 16.15
CA TYR A 41 0.41 5.72 15.45
C TYR A 41 1.81 6.14 14.98
N THR A 42 1.95 7.36 14.50
CA THR A 42 3.24 7.93 14.10
C THR A 42 4.15 8.13 15.32
N ARG A 43 3.61 8.67 16.41
CA ARG A 43 4.34 8.82 17.67
C ARG A 43 4.83 7.48 18.19
N ASN A 44 3.97 6.47 18.20
CA ASN A 44 4.30 5.13 18.67
C ASN A 44 5.33 4.45 17.75
N ARG A 45 5.31 4.76 16.44
CA ARG A 45 6.32 4.22 15.50
C ARG A 45 7.73 4.61 15.93
N LEU A 46 7.97 5.88 16.25
CA LEU A 46 9.27 6.32 16.73
C LEU A 46 9.69 5.59 17.99
N LYS A 47 8.79 5.50 18.98
CA LYS A 47 9.07 4.81 20.24
C LYS A 47 9.41 3.34 20.01
N SER A 48 8.64 2.67 19.15
CA SER A 48 8.84 1.27 18.81
C SER A 48 10.18 1.05 18.10
N VAL A 49 10.55 1.90 17.16
CA VAL A 49 11.83 1.82 16.44
C VAL A 49 13.01 1.94 17.42
N LEU A 50 12.92 2.85 18.38
CA LEU A 50 13.96 3.02 19.38
C LEU A 50 14.03 1.82 20.33
N GLN A 51 12.88 1.34 20.81
CA GLN A 51 12.81 0.17 21.70
C GLN A 51 13.38 -1.09 21.04
N ASP A 52 13.06 -1.31 19.76
CA ASP A 52 13.58 -2.45 19.01
C ASP A 52 15.11 -2.44 18.86
N ASN A 53 15.72 -1.27 18.97
CA ASN A 53 17.16 -1.09 18.90
C ASN A 53 17.80 -0.86 20.27
N GLN A 54 17.06 -1.14 21.36
CA GLN A 54 17.51 -0.97 22.75
C GLN A 54 17.99 0.45 23.06
N VAL A 55 17.34 1.45 22.47
CA VAL A 55 17.62 2.86 22.72
C VAL A 55 16.61 3.41 23.72
N SER A 56 17.09 3.84 24.89
CA SER A 56 16.28 4.52 25.89
C SER A 56 16.08 5.98 25.53
N TYR A 57 14.92 6.52 25.83
CA TYR A 57 14.58 7.89 25.48
C TYR A 57 13.74 8.59 26.55
N THR A 58 13.76 9.92 26.51
CA THR A 58 12.80 10.78 27.22
C THR A 58 11.94 11.50 26.18
N THR A 59 10.84 12.08 26.60
CA THR A 59 9.96 12.88 25.73
C THR A 59 9.73 14.23 26.39
N GLY A 60 9.84 15.29 25.61
CA GLY A 60 9.65 16.66 26.08
C GLY A 60 9.17 17.60 25.00
N LYS A 61 8.86 18.84 25.40
CA LYS A 61 8.41 19.90 24.47
C LYS A 61 9.58 20.64 23.84
N ALA A 62 10.76 20.53 24.42
CA ALA A 62 11.95 21.25 23.97
C ALA A 62 13.16 20.31 23.93
N ALA A 63 14.14 20.69 23.13
CA ALA A 63 15.42 20.03 23.06
C ALA A 63 16.14 20.05 24.41
N ILE A 64 16.94 19.00 24.66
CA ILE A 64 17.83 18.92 25.81
C ILE A 64 19.26 19.12 25.32
N ALA A 65 19.97 20.10 25.84
CA ALA A 65 21.37 20.37 25.51
C ALA A 65 22.25 19.17 25.85
N GLY A 66 23.12 18.76 24.93
CA GLY A 66 24.00 17.61 25.11
C GLY A 66 23.36 16.26 24.80
N ALA A 67 22.04 16.19 24.63
CA ALA A 67 21.35 14.97 24.21
C ALA A 67 21.31 14.84 22.69
N THR A 68 21.05 13.61 22.22
CA THR A 68 20.61 13.40 20.84
C THR A 68 19.10 13.66 20.77
N ASN A 69 18.71 14.75 20.14
CA ASN A 69 17.30 15.10 20.02
C ASN A 69 16.74 14.57 18.70
N ILE A 70 15.58 13.94 18.78
CA ILE A 70 14.84 13.47 17.62
C ILE A 70 13.57 14.31 17.50
N TYR A 71 13.47 15.05 16.40
CA TYR A 71 12.40 15.99 16.16
C TYR A 71 11.47 15.45 15.08
N LEU A 72 10.17 15.44 15.36
CA LEU A 72 9.15 15.11 14.37
C LEU A 72 8.21 16.30 14.18
N GLY A 73 7.83 16.58 12.94
CA GLY A 73 6.88 17.64 12.65
C GLY A 73 6.19 17.48 11.31
N VAL A 74 5.05 18.15 11.18
CA VAL A 74 4.30 18.24 9.92
C VAL A 74 4.63 19.58 9.26
N HIS A 75 4.82 19.55 7.95
CA HIS A 75 5.16 20.74 7.17
C HIS A 75 4.14 21.87 7.38
N GLY A 76 4.65 23.09 7.54
CA GLY A 76 3.82 24.29 7.67
C GLY A 76 3.20 24.50 9.05
N GLN A 77 3.55 23.69 10.06
CA GLN A 77 2.99 23.80 11.41
C GLN A 77 3.94 24.48 12.41
N GLY A 78 5.05 25.05 11.93
CA GLY A 78 6.00 25.77 12.78
C GLY A 78 6.78 24.90 13.76
N SER A 79 6.95 23.60 13.46
CA SER A 79 7.66 22.68 14.34
C SER A 79 9.15 22.97 14.42
N GLN A 80 9.77 22.59 15.55
CA GLN A 80 11.23 22.64 15.69
C GLN A 80 11.93 21.75 14.65
N ALA A 81 11.32 20.62 14.27
CA ALA A 81 11.82 19.74 13.23
C ALA A 81 12.02 20.50 11.92
N GLU A 82 11.04 21.27 11.50
CA GLU A 82 11.10 22.02 10.24
C GLU A 82 12.13 23.14 10.29
N GLN A 83 12.28 23.81 11.43
CA GLN A 83 13.30 24.86 11.61
C GLN A 83 14.72 24.31 11.49
N ASN A 84 14.94 23.04 11.76
CA ASN A 84 16.26 22.39 11.65
C ASN A 84 16.64 22.05 10.22
N LEU A 85 15.70 22.11 9.28
CA LEU A 85 15.97 21.76 7.88
C LEU A 85 16.57 22.94 7.13
N SER A 86 17.42 22.62 6.16
CA SER A 86 18.01 23.61 5.25
C SER A 86 18.03 23.07 3.83
N ASN A 87 17.89 23.95 2.86
CA ASN A 87 18.01 23.62 1.44
C ASN A 87 17.04 22.52 0.95
N VAL A 88 15.82 22.53 1.48
CA VAL A 88 14.76 21.60 1.02
C VAL A 88 14.40 21.96 -0.41
N SER A 89 14.30 20.93 -1.28
CA SER A 89 13.94 21.14 -2.68
C SER A 89 12.57 21.79 -2.83
N ALA A 90 12.51 22.79 -3.71
CA ALA A 90 11.27 23.51 -3.96
C ALA A 90 10.14 22.55 -4.41
N GLY A 91 8.95 22.71 -3.85
CA GLY A 91 7.79 21.90 -4.21
C GLY A 91 7.79 20.47 -3.69
N LEU A 92 8.75 20.09 -2.83
CA LEU A 92 8.81 18.71 -2.31
C LEU A 92 7.51 18.34 -1.62
N PHE A 93 6.99 19.16 -0.72
CA PHE A 93 5.81 18.85 0.06
C PHE A 93 4.49 18.93 -0.72
N ASP A 94 4.53 19.27 -1.99
CA ASP A 94 3.38 19.13 -2.90
C ASP A 94 3.28 17.70 -3.47
N LYS A 95 4.32 16.89 -3.29
CA LYS A 95 4.39 15.52 -3.81
C LYS A 95 3.73 14.54 -2.84
N ILE A 96 3.36 13.38 -3.38
CA ILE A 96 2.64 12.33 -2.65
C ILE A 96 3.48 11.82 -1.48
N ASP A 97 2.92 11.86 -0.26
CA ASP A 97 3.54 11.31 0.96
C ASP A 97 4.97 11.80 1.20
N ALA A 98 5.26 13.03 0.79
CA ALA A 98 6.60 13.60 0.84
C ALA A 98 7.10 13.82 2.27
N TYR A 99 8.36 13.49 2.51
CA TYR A 99 9.04 13.77 3.77
C TYR A 99 10.52 14.12 3.54
N VAL A 100 11.09 14.77 4.54
CA VAL A 100 12.54 14.96 4.67
C VAL A 100 12.99 14.28 5.95
N LEU A 101 14.05 13.48 5.86
CA LEU A 101 14.74 12.92 7.02
C LEU A 101 16.16 13.51 7.01
N SER A 102 16.53 14.22 8.07
CA SER A 102 17.86 14.82 8.22
C SER A 102 18.54 14.29 9.47
N ILE A 103 19.71 13.68 9.29
CA ILE A 103 20.58 13.20 10.38
C ILE A 103 21.87 14.00 10.30
N LYS A 104 22.09 14.87 11.27
CA LYS A 104 23.29 15.71 11.36
C LYS A 104 23.40 16.35 12.74
N ASP A 105 24.60 16.75 13.10
CA ASP A 105 24.85 17.57 14.31
C ASP A 105 24.23 16.96 15.59
N ASN A 106 24.36 15.64 15.75
CA ASN A 106 23.80 14.88 16.88
C ASN A 106 22.28 15.03 17.01
N SER A 107 21.57 15.20 15.89
CA SER A 107 20.12 15.25 15.88
C SER A 107 19.54 14.55 14.66
N ILE A 108 18.29 14.14 14.82
CA ILE A 108 17.47 13.58 13.74
C ILE A 108 16.24 14.45 13.63
N SER A 109 15.91 14.91 12.43
CA SER A 109 14.71 15.68 12.16
C SER A 109 13.95 15.02 11.02
N ILE A 110 12.65 14.75 11.23
CA ILE A 110 11.76 14.22 10.21
C ILE A 110 10.57 15.16 10.08
N VAL A 111 10.38 15.67 8.88
CA VAL A 111 9.24 16.52 8.53
C VAL A 111 8.49 15.88 7.38
N GLY A 112 7.20 15.66 7.56
CA GLY A 112 6.34 15.10 6.54
C GLY A 112 5.29 16.09 6.09
N LYS A 113 4.78 15.87 4.88
CA LYS A 113 3.61 16.59 4.35
C LYS A 113 2.42 16.51 5.30
N ASP A 114 2.25 15.36 5.94
CA ASP A 114 1.24 15.04 6.94
C ASP A 114 1.80 13.99 7.91
N THR A 115 0.98 13.55 8.86
CA THR A 115 1.41 12.54 9.84
C THR A 115 1.81 11.22 9.20
N ASP A 116 1.14 10.79 8.13
CA ASP A 116 1.48 9.55 7.42
C ASP A 116 2.86 9.65 6.76
N ALA A 117 3.19 10.78 6.17
CA ALA A 117 4.49 11.02 5.56
C ALA A 117 5.62 10.98 6.61
N VAL A 118 5.38 11.48 7.81
CA VAL A 118 6.33 11.34 8.94
C VAL A 118 6.53 9.88 9.29
N PHE A 119 5.46 9.08 9.30
CA PHE A 119 5.54 7.64 9.52
C PHE A 119 6.44 6.97 8.46
N TYR A 120 6.33 7.36 7.20
CA TYR A 120 7.20 6.82 6.13
C TYR A 120 8.66 7.24 6.32
N GLY A 121 8.91 8.43 6.79
CA GLY A 121 10.26 8.85 7.20
C GLY A 121 10.82 8.00 8.34
N LEU A 122 9.98 7.65 9.30
CA LEU A 122 10.35 6.74 10.40
C LEU A 122 10.60 5.32 9.91
N THR A 123 9.88 4.88 8.87
CA THR A 123 10.13 3.57 8.24
C THR A 123 11.53 3.55 7.60
N THR A 124 11.92 4.63 6.93
CA THR A 124 13.29 4.79 6.41
C THR A 124 14.31 4.74 7.54
N LEU A 125 14.08 5.45 8.64
CA LEU A 125 14.95 5.40 9.81
C LEU A 125 15.06 3.98 10.39
N LYS A 126 13.96 3.26 10.44
CA LYS A 126 13.93 1.86 10.89
C LYS A 126 14.88 0.99 10.05
N HIS A 127 14.84 1.14 8.73
CA HIS A 127 15.74 0.40 7.82
C HIS A 127 17.20 0.80 8.07
N MET A 128 17.48 2.09 8.24
CA MET A 128 18.84 2.58 8.50
C MET A 128 19.42 2.01 9.80
N LEU A 129 18.61 1.94 10.85
CA LEU A 129 19.04 1.37 12.14
C LEU A 129 19.28 -0.13 12.05
N LYS A 130 18.54 -0.86 11.23
CA LYS A 130 18.79 -2.29 11.00
C LYS A 130 20.12 -2.55 10.29
N GLU A 131 20.52 -1.66 9.41
CA GLU A 131 21.80 -1.77 8.70
C GLU A 131 22.99 -1.31 9.57
N SER A 132 22.74 -0.68 10.71
CA SER A 132 23.78 -0.21 11.63
C SER A 132 24.09 -1.28 12.65
N GLN A 133 25.39 -1.58 12.85
CA GLN A 133 25.83 -2.60 13.81
C GLN A 133 25.75 -2.12 15.26
N VAL A 134 25.73 -0.80 15.46
CA VAL A 134 25.57 -0.11 16.74
C VAL A 134 24.65 1.07 16.50
N PRO A 135 24.04 1.67 17.54
CA PRO A 135 23.14 2.80 17.36
C PRO A 135 23.91 4.10 17.00
N VAL A 136 24.73 4.02 15.97
CA VAL A 136 25.49 5.13 15.38
C VAL A 136 25.09 5.22 13.91
N LEU A 137 24.61 6.39 13.50
CA LEU A 137 24.10 6.63 12.18
C LEU A 137 25.03 7.55 11.39
N ARG A 138 25.34 7.19 10.16
CA ARG A 138 26.01 8.07 9.22
C ARG A 138 25.09 9.26 8.91
N ASN A 139 25.63 10.46 8.95
CA ASN A 139 24.85 11.66 8.65
C ASN A 139 24.38 11.65 7.19
N VAL A 140 23.12 12.01 7.00
CA VAL A 140 22.46 11.90 5.69
C VAL A 140 21.23 12.81 5.66
N THR A 141 20.89 13.29 4.48
CA THR A 141 19.61 13.91 4.21
C THR A 141 18.87 13.11 3.15
N VAL A 142 17.65 12.71 3.45
CA VAL A 142 16.74 12.01 2.53
C VAL A 142 15.58 12.94 2.22
N GLU A 143 15.37 13.20 0.94
CA GLU A 143 14.15 13.82 0.43
C GLU A 143 13.41 12.75 -0.38
N ASP A 144 12.18 12.48 -0.02
CA ASP A 144 11.49 11.32 -0.57
C ASP A 144 10.00 11.60 -0.78
N TYR A 145 9.41 10.85 -1.67
CA TYR A 145 7.98 10.89 -1.96
C TYR A 145 7.58 9.64 -2.76
N ALA A 146 6.30 9.33 -2.74
CA ALA A 146 5.75 8.23 -3.53
C ALA A 146 5.36 8.68 -4.93
N GLU A 147 5.50 7.80 -5.91
CA GLU A 147 4.99 8.03 -7.27
C GLU A 147 3.49 7.77 -7.36
N LEU A 148 2.98 6.79 -6.61
CA LEU A 148 1.55 6.46 -6.57
C LEU A 148 0.98 6.72 -5.18
N LYS A 149 -0.23 7.29 -5.15
CA LYS A 149 -0.94 7.61 -3.91
C LYS A 149 -1.41 6.37 -3.16
N ASN A 150 -1.96 5.40 -3.89
CA ASN A 150 -2.54 4.18 -3.34
C ASN A 150 -1.61 3.00 -3.66
N ARG A 151 -1.19 2.30 -2.61
CA ARG A 151 -0.18 1.26 -2.69
C ARG A 151 -0.62 0.11 -1.79
N GLY A 152 -0.97 -1.02 -2.39
CA GLY A 152 -1.51 -2.07 -1.55
C GLY A 152 -1.69 -3.42 -2.22
N PHE A 153 -2.49 -4.23 -1.56
CA PHE A 153 -2.85 -5.57 -2.00
C PHE A 153 -4.27 -5.90 -1.56
N ILE A 154 -4.88 -6.87 -2.26
CA ILE A 154 -6.25 -7.26 -2.03
C ILE A 154 -6.35 -8.76 -1.78
N GLU A 155 -7.14 -9.15 -0.78
CA GLU A 155 -7.52 -10.55 -0.56
C GLU A 155 -8.71 -10.87 -1.45
N GLY A 156 -8.45 -11.02 -2.76
CA GLY A 156 -9.48 -11.24 -3.76
C GLY A 156 -9.32 -12.57 -4.51
N TYR A 157 -8.42 -13.43 -4.10
CA TYR A 157 -8.15 -14.71 -4.73
C TYR A 157 -9.23 -15.75 -4.40
N TYR A 158 -9.33 -16.76 -5.24
CA TYR A 158 -10.09 -17.98 -4.95
C TYR A 158 -9.18 -18.99 -4.26
N GLY A 159 -9.61 -19.54 -3.13
CA GLY A 159 -8.82 -20.48 -2.35
C GLY A 159 -9.17 -20.37 -0.86
N ASN A 160 -8.28 -20.86 -0.01
CA ASN A 160 -8.43 -20.74 1.42
C ASN A 160 -8.15 -19.30 1.85
N PRO A 161 -9.08 -18.63 2.54
CA PRO A 161 -8.85 -17.27 3.03
C PRO A 161 -7.69 -17.26 4.03
N TRP A 162 -7.01 -16.14 4.11
CA TRP A 162 -5.97 -15.96 5.12
C TRP A 162 -6.58 -16.03 6.52
N SER A 163 -5.80 -16.53 7.47
CA SER A 163 -6.15 -16.38 8.88
C SER A 163 -6.03 -14.91 9.29
N ASN A 164 -6.70 -14.51 10.37
CA ASN A 164 -6.58 -13.15 10.89
C ASN A 164 -5.13 -12.85 11.34
N ALA A 165 -4.41 -13.87 11.85
CA ALA A 165 -2.99 -13.72 12.18
C ALA A 165 -2.15 -13.39 10.93
N ASP A 166 -2.41 -14.06 9.81
CA ASP A 166 -1.73 -13.80 8.54
C ASP A 166 -2.08 -12.43 7.98
N ARG A 167 -3.34 -12.02 8.05
CA ARG A 167 -3.78 -10.68 7.63
C ARG A 167 -3.06 -9.60 8.41
N ALA A 168 -2.99 -9.76 9.73
CA ALA A 168 -2.27 -8.81 10.60
C ALA A 168 -0.78 -8.76 10.26
N GLU A 169 -0.16 -9.91 10.04
CA GLU A 169 1.25 -9.98 9.66
C GLU A 169 1.53 -9.31 8.33
N LEU A 170 0.67 -9.51 7.32
CA LEU A 170 0.82 -8.85 6.02
C LEU A 170 0.66 -7.34 6.11
N MET A 171 -0.24 -6.84 6.97
CA MET A 171 -0.36 -5.40 7.20
C MET A 171 0.89 -4.83 7.86
N ARG A 172 1.46 -5.52 8.85
CA ARG A 172 2.73 -5.10 9.48
C ARG A 172 3.88 -5.12 8.48
N PHE A 173 3.98 -6.18 7.72
CA PHE A 173 4.98 -6.32 6.65
C PHE A 173 4.86 -5.17 5.64
N GLY A 174 3.64 -4.87 5.20
CA GLY A 174 3.38 -3.74 4.30
C GLY A 174 3.78 -2.41 4.91
N GLY A 175 3.51 -2.22 6.21
CA GLY A 175 3.89 -1.01 6.95
C GLY A 175 5.39 -0.77 7.02
N ASP A 176 6.19 -1.82 6.96
CA ASP A 176 7.64 -1.72 6.90
C ASP A 176 8.17 -1.42 5.49
N LEU A 177 7.28 -1.35 4.51
CA LEU A 177 7.58 -1.09 3.09
C LEU A 177 6.76 0.08 2.51
N LYS A 178 6.13 0.86 3.36
CA LYS A 178 5.33 2.05 2.95
C LYS A 178 4.12 1.70 2.08
N LEU A 179 3.59 0.48 2.18
CA LEU A 179 2.26 0.15 1.67
C LEU A 179 1.21 0.81 2.57
N ASN A 180 0.09 1.22 1.99
CA ASN A 180 -0.93 1.96 2.74
C ASN A 180 -2.33 1.38 2.67
N GLN A 181 -2.53 0.24 1.99
CA GLN A 181 -3.85 -0.38 1.86
C GLN A 181 -3.77 -1.90 1.83
N TYR A 182 -4.60 -2.53 2.66
CA TYR A 182 -4.99 -3.92 2.55
C TYR A 182 -6.49 -3.96 2.32
N PHE A 183 -6.92 -4.44 1.15
CA PHE A 183 -8.34 -4.53 0.79
C PHE A 183 -8.91 -5.88 1.25
N PHE A 184 -9.86 -5.81 2.17
CA PHE A 184 -10.54 -6.98 2.70
C PHE A 184 -11.73 -7.32 1.80
N ALA A 185 -11.56 -8.39 1.00
CA ALA A 185 -12.58 -8.89 0.08
C ALA A 185 -12.53 -10.42 -0.04
N PRO A 186 -12.40 -11.18 1.07
CA PRO A 186 -12.31 -12.64 1.00
C PRO A 186 -13.61 -13.24 0.46
N LYS A 187 -13.48 -14.26 -0.41
CA LYS A 187 -14.61 -14.89 -1.08
C LYS A 187 -15.59 -15.59 -0.14
N ASP A 188 -15.15 -15.90 1.07
CA ASP A 188 -15.95 -16.62 2.07
C ASP A 188 -16.60 -15.73 3.13
N ASP A 189 -16.38 -14.42 3.12
CA ASP A 189 -17.09 -13.52 4.04
C ASP A 189 -18.46 -13.18 3.47
N PRO A 190 -19.55 -13.65 4.09
CA PRO A 190 -20.88 -13.36 3.58
C PRO A 190 -21.31 -11.91 3.83
N TYR A 191 -20.74 -11.24 4.84
CA TYR A 191 -21.20 -9.92 5.27
C TYR A 191 -20.75 -8.78 4.36
N HIS A 192 -19.75 -9.00 3.53
CA HIS A 192 -19.38 -8.00 2.54
C HIS A 192 -20.07 -8.24 1.19
N ASN A 193 -20.67 -9.40 0.96
CA ASN A 193 -21.31 -9.80 -0.28
C ASN A 193 -22.77 -10.28 -0.04
N LYS A 194 -23.00 -11.57 0.19
CA LYS A 194 -24.35 -12.17 0.25
C LYS A 194 -25.24 -11.54 1.31
N LYS A 195 -24.66 -11.21 2.46
CA LYS A 195 -25.35 -10.64 3.62
C LYS A 195 -24.95 -9.18 3.86
N TRP A 196 -24.71 -8.44 2.80
CA TRP A 196 -24.25 -7.05 2.92
C TRP A 196 -25.22 -6.15 3.69
N ARG A 197 -26.53 -6.50 3.71
CA ARG A 197 -27.56 -5.75 4.43
C ARG A 197 -27.53 -5.99 5.94
N GLU A 198 -26.92 -7.09 6.38
CA GLU A 198 -26.86 -7.45 7.80
C GLU A 198 -25.61 -6.86 8.46
N LEU A 199 -25.78 -6.40 9.68
CA LEU A 199 -24.65 -6.01 10.51
C LEU A 199 -23.84 -7.25 10.91
N TYR A 200 -22.56 -7.05 11.19
CA TYR A 200 -21.72 -8.13 11.72
C TYR A 200 -22.17 -8.54 13.12
N PRO A 201 -22.17 -9.84 13.44
CA PRO A 201 -22.33 -10.28 14.82
C PRO A 201 -21.08 -9.88 15.64
N GLU A 202 -21.27 -9.75 16.97
CA GLU A 202 -20.21 -9.24 17.86
C GLU A 202 -18.89 -9.99 17.77
N GLU A 203 -18.93 -11.32 17.63
CA GLU A 203 -17.70 -12.12 17.53
C GLU A 203 -16.86 -11.77 16.30
N LYS A 204 -17.52 -11.59 15.16
CA LYS A 204 -16.87 -11.18 13.92
C LYS A 204 -16.40 -9.74 13.98
N LEU A 205 -17.19 -8.89 14.61
CA LEU A 205 -16.86 -7.48 14.78
C LEU A 205 -15.59 -7.30 15.64
N ALA A 206 -15.41 -8.14 16.68
CA ALA A 206 -14.21 -8.14 17.50
C ALA A 206 -12.96 -8.52 16.69
N GLU A 207 -13.07 -9.48 15.76
CA GLU A 207 -11.97 -9.82 14.84
C GLU A 207 -11.60 -8.63 13.95
N ILE A 208 -12.60 -7.95 13.40
CA ILE A 208 -12.38 -6.76 12.56
C ILE A 208 -11.75 -5.62 13.36
N ARG A 209 -12.16 -5.43 14.61
CA ARG A 209 -11.55 -4.43 15.51
C ARG A 209 -10.04 -4.64 15.61
N GLU A 210 -9.60 -5.87 15.80
CA GLU A 210 -8.17 -6.19 15.90
C GLU A 210 -7.44 -5.95 14.58
N LEU A 211 -8.04 -6.34 13.44
CA LEU A 211 -7.46 -6.09 12.13
C LEU A 211 -7.36 -4.60 11.82
N ALA A 212 -8.40 -3.84 12.12
CA ALA A 212 -8.39 -2.38 11.95
C ALA A 212 -7.31 -1.72 12.81
N ARG A 213 -7.15 -2.21 14.06
CA ARG A 213 -6.10 -1.71 14.96
C ARG A 213 -4.70 -1.91 14.37
N VAL A 214 -4.41 -3.11 13.87
CA VAL A 214 -3.11 -3.41 13.24
C VAL A 214 -2.92 -2.58 11.98
N GLY A 215 -3.95 -2.44 11.15
CA GLY A 215 -3.91 -1.62 9.95
C GLY A 215 -3.60 -0.16 10.26
N ASN A 216 -4.24 0.42 11.26
CA ASN A 216 -3.99 1.79 11.68
C ASN A 216 -2.58 1.97 12.24
N GLN A 217 -2.10 1.02 13.05
CA GLN A 217 -0.75 1.07 13.62
C GLN A 217 0.35 0.97 12.57
N SER A 218 0.15 0.14 11.55
CA SER A 218 1.14 -0.11 10.50
C SER A 218 1.04 0.89 9.34
N LYS A 219 -0.03 1.68 9.28
CA LYS A 219 -0.40 2.53 8.14
C LYS A 219 -0.68 1.77 6.84
N THR A 220 -0.57 0.45 6.83
CA THR A 220 -1.18 -0.39 5.81
C THR A 220 -2.62 -0.62 6.26
N ARG A 221 -3.50 0.33 5.95
CA ARG A 221 -4.84 0.39 6.51
C ARG A 221 -5.68 -0.80 6.08
N TYR A 222 -6.51 -1.26 7.02
CA TYR A 222 -7.56 -2.23 6.75
C TYR A 222 -8.69 -1.52 5.99
N VAL A 223 -8.83 -1.84 4.69
CA VAL A 223 -9.86 -1.27 3.83
C VAL A 223 -10.99 -2.28 3.70
N TRP A 224 -12.14 -1.96 4.29
CA TRP A 224 -13.31 -2.84 4.20
C TRP A 224 -14.08 -2.56 2.93
N THR A 225 -14.45 -3.62 2.19
CA THR A 225 -15.15 -3.48 0.92
C THR A 225 -16.54 -4.10 0.98
N ILE A 226 -17.47 -3.54 0.22
CA ILE A 226 -18.85 -4.04 0.08
C ILE A 226 -19.13 -4.33 -1.39
N HIS A 227 -19.85 -5.43 -1.64
CA HIS A 227 -20.34 -5.80 -2.97
C HIS A 227 -21.87 -5.93 -2.94
N PRO A 228 -22.64 -4.83 -3.10
CA PRO A 228 -24.09 -4.84 -2.95
C PRO A 228 -24.84 -5.02 -4.27
N PHE A 229 -24.21 -5.57 -5.30
CA PHE A 229 -24.76 -5.61 -6.65
C PHE A 229 -25.04 -7.01 -7.21
N MET A 230 -24.73 -8.07 -6.45
CA MET A 230 -24.91 -9.46 -6.88
C MET A 230 -26.07 -10.14 -6.16
N ASN A 231 -26.10 -10.06 -4.84
CA ASN A 231 -27.09 -10.74 -4.00
C ASN A 231 -27.91 -9.69 -3.24
N ASN A 232 -29.24 -9.82 -3.25
CA ASN A 232 -30.12 -8.83 -2.63
C ASN A 232 -29.75 -7.41 -3.08
N ARG A 233 -29.59 -7.24 -4.37
CA ARG A 233 -29.02 -6.04 -4.98
C ARG A 233 -29.68 -4.76 -4.49
N ILE A 234 -28.85 -3.72 -4.41
CA ILE A 234 -29.33 -2.37 -4.15
C ILE A 234 -30.43 -1.99 -5.17
N ARG A 235 -31.47 -1.36 -4.71
CA ARG A 235 -32.70 -1.10 -5.48
C ARG A 235 -32.69 0.34 -6.03
N PHE A 236 -32.08 0.52 -7.19
CA PHE A 236 -32.01 1.83 -7.84
C PHE A 236 -33.32 2.27 -8.52
N GLY A 237 -34.22 1.35 -8.79
CA GLY A 237 -35.43 1.61 -9.59
C GLY A 237 -36.56 2.32 -8.84
N ASN A 238 -36.46 2.50 -7.53
CA ASN A 238 -37.45 3.17 -6.70
C ASN A 238 -36.74 4.05 -5.69
N GLU A 239 -37.10 5.32 -5.64
CA GLU A 239 -36.40 6.29 -4.78
C GLU A 239 -36.46 5.94 -3.29
N ALA A 240 -37.63 5.55 -2.79
CA ALA A 240 -37.75 5.18 -1.37
C ALA A 240 -36.91 3.95 -1.03
N HIS A 241 -36.90 2.95 -1.90
CA HIS A 241 -36.07 1.76 -1.73
C HIS A 241 -34.58 2.07 -1.81
N TYR A 242 -34.17 2.94 -2.71
CA TYR A 242 -32.77 3.39 -2.79
C TYR A 242 -32.35 4.07 -1.49
N GLN A 243 -33.17 4.95 -0.95
CA GLN A 243 -32.85 5.65 0.31
C GLN A 243 -32.76 4.68 1.49
N GLU A 244 -33.62 3.65 1.53
CA GLU A 244 -33.50 2.58 2.53
C GLU A 244 -32.17 1.82 2.40
N ASP A 245 -31.79 1.46 1.18
CA ASP A 245 -30.55 0.74 0.91
C ASP A 245 -29.31 1.58 1.23
N LEU A 246 -29.37 2.86 0.90
CA LEU A 246 -28.31 3.81 1.24
C LEU A 246 -28.15 3.90 2.77
N ALA A 247 -29.26 3.99 3.49
CA ALA A 247 -29.23 3.99 4.96
C ALA A 247 -28.67 2.69 5.53
N THR A 248 -28.95 1.57 4.89
CA THR A 248 -28.43 0.25 5.29
C THR A 248 -26.90 0.21 5.12
N ILE A 249 -26.37 0.71 4.00
CA ILE A 249 -24.93 0.78 3.78
C ILE A 249 -24.26 1.72 4.80
N LYS A 250 -24.85 2.88 5.04
CA LYS A 250 -24.36 3.83 6.05
C LYS A 250 -24.32 3.22 7.46
N ALA A 251 -25.35 2.47 7.84
CA ALA A 251 -25.38 1.76 9.13
C ALA A 251 -24.27 0.72 9.23
N LYS A 252 -24.02 -0.03 8.15
CA LYS A 252 -22.95 -1.02 8.08
C LYS A 252 -21.58 -0.35 8.25
N PHE A 253 -21.32 0.69 7.50
CA PHE A 253 -20.07 1.46 7.59
C PHE A 253 -19.88 2.08 8.97
N THR A 254 -20.97 2.59 9.57
CA THR A 254 -20.90 3.17 10.92
C THR A 254 -20.55 2.12 11.96
N GLN A 255 -21.10 0.90 11.87
CA GLN A 255 -20.70 -0.20 12.75
C GLN A 255 -19.18 -0.45 12.65
N LEU A 256 -18.65 -0.45 11.44
CA LEU A 256 -17.23 -0.68 11.18
C LEU A 256 -16.36 0.49 11.65
N MET A 257 -16.80 1.73 11.46
CA MET A 257 -16.10 2.91 11.97
C MET A 257 -15.96 2.89 13.48
N LYS A 258 -17.00 2.43 14.18
CA LYS A 258 -16.99 2.35 15.66
C LYS A 258 -15.95 1.37 16.18
N VAL A 259 -15.52 0.40 15.38
CA VAL A 259 -14.45 -0.53 15.76
C VAL A 259 -13.10 -0.19 15.14
N GLY A 260 -12.99 0.95 14.45
CA GLY A 260 -11.70 1.46 14.00
C GLY A 260 -11.43 1.39 12.51
N VAL A 261 -12.35 0.89 11.69
CA VAL A 261 -12.18 0.91 10.23
C VAL A 261 -12.21 2.37 9.74
N ARG A 262 -11.23 2.76 8.94
CA ARG A 262 -11.04 4.16 8.50
C ARG A 262 -11.00 4.35 6.99
N GLU A 263 -11.15 3.27 6.23
CA GLU A 263 -11.20 3.33 4.78
C GLU A 263 -12.10 2.24 4.23
N PHE A 264 -12.80 2.55 3.12
CA PHE A 264 -13.82 1.68 2.52
C PHE A 264 -13.66 1.60 1.02
N GLY A 265 -14.27 0.59 0.40
CA GLY A 265 -14.34 0.45 -1.04
C GLY A 265 -15.66 -0.19 -1.46
N ILE A 266 -16.05 0.02 -2.71
CA ILE A 266 -17.29 -0.52 -3.28
C ILE A 266 -16.93 -1.32 -4.54
N LEU A 267 -17.39 -2.56 -4.60
CA LEU A 267 -17.10 -3.52 -5.66
C LEU A 267 -18.37 -3.83 -6.45
N ALA A 268 -18.24 -3.83 -7.78
CA ALA A 268 -19.31 -4.25 -8.69
C ALA A 268 -18.79 -5.29 -9.71
N ASP A 269 -17.66 -5.91 -9.44
CA ASP A 269 -17.07 -6.93 -10.32
C ASP A 269 -18.05 -8.07 -10.56
N ASP A 270 -18.18 -8.47 -11.82
CA ASP A 270 -19.06 -9.52 -12.32
C ASP A 270 -20.56 -9.24 -12.09
N ALA A 271 -20.92 -8.03 -11.67
CA ALA A 271 -22.32 -7.67 -11.46
C ALA A 271 -23.04 -7.43 -12.79
N PRO A 272 -24.34 -7.75 -12.86
CA PRO A 272 -25.15 -7.34 -14.01
C PRO A 272 -25.30 -5.83 -14.05
N SER A 273 -25.65 -5.30 -15.24
CA SER A 273 -25.87 -3.86 -15.40
C SER A 273 -26.90 -3.35 -14.41
N PRO A 274 -26.63 -2.22 -13.74
CA PRO A 274 -27.55 -1.69 -12.74
C PRO A 274 -28.81 -1.12 -13.36
N VAL A 275 -29.92 -1.20 -12.62
CA VAL A 275 -31.16 -0.54 -13.00
C VAL A 275 -30.93 0.97 -13.05
N GLY A 276 -31.42 1.62 -14.09
CA GLY A 276 -31.24 3.06 -14.31
C GLY A 276 -29.91 3.42 -15.00
N GLY A 277 -29.14 2.41 -15.45
CA GLY A 277 -27.88 2.60 -16.13
C GLY A 277 -26.72 2.86 -15.18
N TYR A 278 -25.54 3.10 -15.75
CA TYR A 278 -24.30 3.24 -14.98
C TYR A 278 -24.25 4.51 -14.11
N ASN A 279 -25.09 5.51 -14.38
CA ASN A 279 -25.25 6.67 -13.50
C ASN A 279 -25.73 6.30 -12.10
N SER A 280 -26.38 5.15 -11.94
CA SER A 280 -26.76 4.64 -10.62
C SER A 280 -25.52 4.40 -9.74
N TYR A 281 -24.45 3.87 -10.32
CA TYR A 281 -23.18 3.73 -9.60
C TYR A 281 -22.60 5.08 -9.21
N ASN A 282 -22.61 6.04 -10.12
CA ASN A 282 -22.11 7.40 -9.85
C ASN A 282 -22.89 8.05 -8.71
N ARG A 283 -24.21 7.91 -8.73
CA ARG A 283 -25.09 8.42 -7.68
C ARG A 283 -24.73 7.85 -6.32
N LEU A 284 -24.62 6.53 -6.23
CA LEU A 284 -24.26 5.86 -4.97
C LEU A 284 -22.89 6.36 -4.47
N MET A 285 -21.92 6.43 -5.35
CA MET A 285 -20.58 6.89 -5.00
C MET A 285 -20.56 8.35 -4.54
N GLN A 286 -21.34 9.21 -5.19
CA GLN A 286 -21.49 10.61 -4.80
C GLN A 286 -22.16 10.73 -3.42
N ASP A 287 -23.26 10.02 -3.18
CA ASP A 287 -23.96 10.03 -1.92
C ASP A 287 -23.08 9.50 -0.77
N MET A 288 -22.37 8.40 -1.00
CA MET A 288 -21.48 7.82 0.00
C MET A 288 -20.27 8.71 0.29
N THR A 289 -19.69 9.32 -0.74
CA THR A 289 -18.54 10.24 -0.57
C THR A 289 -18.94 11.47 0.23
N LYS A 290 -20.09 12.05 -0.06
CA LYS A 290 -20.64 13.19 0.70
C LYS A 290 -20.82 12.82 2.17
N TRP A 291 -21.42 11.68 2.43
CA TRP A 291 -21.64 11.20 3.79
C TRP A 291 -20.33 10.89 4.53
N LEU A 292 -19.34 10.25 3.87
CA LEU A 292 -18.03 10.01 4.48
C LEU A 292 -17.33 11.33 4.82
N THR A 293 -17.46 12.34 3.97
CA THR A 293 -16.90 13.66 4.25
C THR A 293 -17.50 14.27 5.52
N GLU A 294 -18.82 14.13 5.71
CA GLU A 294 -19.50 14.58 6.93
C GLU A 294 -19.00 13.78 8.16
N MET A 295 -18.82 12.48 8.01
CA MET A 295 -18.37 11.61 9.11
C MET A 295 -16.93 11.83 9.53
N GLN A 296 -16.11 12.49 8.72
CA GLN A 296 -14.74 12.84 9.09
C GLN A 296 -14.67 13.72 10.34
N GLY A 297 -15.70 14.51 10.61
CA GLY A 297 -15.81 15.31 11.83
C GLY A 297 -16.00 14.49 13.10
N THR A 298 -16.48 13.25 12.97
CA THR A 298 -16.72 12.36 14.11
C THR A 298 -15.61 11.32 14.29
N TYR A 299 -15.06 10.80 13.17
CA TYR A 299 -14.06 9.74 13.20
C TYR A 299 -12.72 10.26 12.65
N SER A 300 -11.78 10.51 13.56
CA SER A 300 -10.44 10.96 13.20
C SER A 300 -9.74 9.96 12.28
N GLY A 301 -9.12 10.46 11.22
CA GLY A 301 -8.40 9.64 10.25
C GLY A 301 -9.29 8.95 9.22
N LEU A 302 -10.61 9.15 9.27
CA LEU A 302 -11.52 8.58 8.28
C LEU A 302 -11.20 9.12 6.89
N ARG A 303 -11.10 8.21 5.93
CA ARG A 303 -10.88 8.53 4.52
C ARG A 303 -12.21 8.65 3.78
N LYS A 304 -12.35 9.67 2.96
CA LYS A 304 -13.49 9.78 2.03
C LYS A 304 -13.18 9.11 0.69
N GLU A 305 -11.92 8.87 0.41
CA GLU A 305 -11.43 8.23 -0.81
C GLU A 305 -11.84 6.77 -0.83
N MET A 306 -12.46 6.34 -1.91
CA MET A 306 -12.87 4.96 -2.12
C MET A 306 -12.42 4.46 -3.48
N ILE A 307 -12.13 3.17 -3.58
CA ILE A 307 -12.06 2.50 -4.88
C ILE A 307 -13.48 2.12 -5.31
N PHE A 308 -13.68 2.04 -6.63
CA PHE A 308 -14.85 1.44 -7.25
C PHE A 308 -14.38 0.45 -8.32
N VAL A 309 -14.73 -0.83 -8.16
CA VAL A 309 -14.43 -1.85 -9.16
C VAL A 309 -15.66 -2.05 -10.04
N PRO A 310 -15.63 -1.65 -11.33
CA PRO A 310 -16.78 -1.77 -12.21
C PRO A 310 -17.05 -3.23 -12.62
N GLY A 311 -18.23 -3.46 -13.19
CA GLY A 311 -18.58 -4.76 -13.78
C GLY A 311 -17.63 -5.16 -14.91
N GLN A 312 -17.24 -4.20 -15.75
CA GLN A 312 -16.35 -4.40 -16.88
C GLN A 312 -14.90 -3.99 -16.53
N TYR A 313 -14.41 -4.47 -15.41
CA TYR A 313 -13.07 -4.15 -14.88
C TYR A 313 -11.93 -4.50 -15.84
N TRP A 314 -12.16 -5.42 -16.76
CA TRP A 314 -11.22 -5.86 -17.80
C TRP A 314 -11.18 -4.92 -19.02
N GLY A 315 -11.99 -3.87 -19.04
CA GLY A 315 -12.15 -2.98 -20.18
C GLY A 315 -10.95 -2.07 -20.44
N ASN A 316 -10.95 -1.46 -21.62
CA ASN A 316 -9.89 -0.57 -22.09
C ASN A 316 -10.36 0.89 -22.28
N GLY A 317 -11.55 1.23 -21.79
CA GLY A 317 -12.11 2.58 -21.88
C GLY A 317 -13.11 2.79 -23.01
N ARG A 318 -13.39 1.79 -23.82
CA ARG A 318 -14.44 1.87 -24.87
C ARG A 318 -15.83 1.59 -24.32
N GLU A 319 -15.92 0.93 -23.17
CA GLU A 319 -17.16 0.53 -22.54
C GLU A 319 -17.94 1.75 -22.02
N ASP A 320 -19.26 1.74 -22.19
CA ASP A 320 -20.12 2.82 -21.71
C ASP A 320 -20.03 2.97 -20.19
N GLU A 321 -19.91 1.86 -19.46
CA GLU A 321 -19.71 1.87 -18.01
C GLU A 321 -18.46 2.67 -17.63
N LEU A 322 -17.31 2.37 -18.25
CA LEU A 322 -16.06 3.02 -17.91
C LEU A 322 -16.07 4.50 -18.29
N LYS A 323 -16.68 4.85 -19.42
CA LYS A 323 -16.84 6.25 -19.81
C LYS A 323 -17.69 7.03 -18.81
N SER A 324 -18.83 6.46 -18.38
CA SER A 324 -19.71 7.07 -17.41
C SER A 324 -19.01 7.28 -16.06
N LEU A 325 -18.27 6.29 -15.57
CA LEU A 325 -17.53 6.38 -14.33
C LEU A 325 -16.39 7.41 -14.42
N ASN A 326 -15.68 7.45 -15.55
CA ASN A 326 -14.61 8.43 -15.75
C ASN A 326 -15.16 9.87 -15.66
N GLU A 327 -16.35 10.11 -16.18
CA GLU A 327 -16.94 11.45 -16.22
C GLU A 327 -17.59 11.85 -14.89
N ASN A 328 -18.16 10.92 -14.13
CA ASN A 328 -19.12 11.25 -13.08
C ASN A 328 -18.80 10.74 -11.68
N LEU A 329 -17.80 9.87 -11.50
CA LEU A 329 -17.38 9.49 -10.15
C LEU A 329 -16.91 10.71 -9.37
N PRO A 330 -17.07 10.76 -8.04
CA PRO A 330 -16.45 11.79 -7.22
C PRO A 330 -14.94 11.87 -7.49
N SER A 331 -14.37 13.06 -7.42
CA SER A 331 -12.93 13.26 -7.69
C SER A 331 -12.03 12.47 -6.74
N SER A 332 -12.52 12.16 -5.54
CA SER A 332 -11.81 11.38 -4.54
C SER A 332 -11.87 9.86 -4.79
N ALA A 333 -12.76 9.39 -5.66
CA ALA A 333 -12.89 7.97 -5.96
C ALA A 333 -11.93 7.55 -7.07
N SER A 334 -11.46 6.30 -7.00
CA SER A 334 -10.63 5.70 -8.04
C SER A 334 -11.37 4.54 -8.69
N MET A 335 -11.58 4.63 -10.00
CA MET A 335 -12.04 3.49 -10.78
C MET A 335 -10.90 2.48 -10.84
N THR A 336 -11.18 1.21 -10.52
CA THR A 336 -10.18 0.15 -10.41
C THR A 336 -10.38 -0.88 -11.51
N LEU A 337 -9.36 -1.07 -12.34
CA LEU A 337 -9.37 -1.94 -13.52
C LEU A 337 -8.26 -2.99 -13.42
N THR A 338 -8.27 -3.99 -14.31
CA THR A 338 -7.30 -5.08 -14.27
C THR A 338 -6.26 -5.06 -15.41
N GLY A 339 -6.18 -3.97 -16.17
CA GLY A 339 -5.14 -3.81 -17.19
C GLY A 339 -5.51 -4.22 -18.60
N GLY A 340 -6.79 -4.14 -18.96
CA GLY A 340 -7.29 -4.41 -20.32
C GLY A 340 -7.69 -5.86 -20.59
N LYS A 341 -7.47 -6.74 -19.64
CA LYS A 341 -7.88 -8.13 -19.60
C LYS A 341 -7.90 -8.56 -18.13
N ILE A 342 -8.41 -9.74 -17.80
CA ILE A 342 -8.51 -10.21 -16.41
C ILE A 342 -7.13 -10.29 -15.75
N TRP A 343 -6.15 -10.86 -16.44
CA TRP A 343 -4.76 -10.94 -15.97
C TRP A 343 -3.88 -9.95 -16.74
N GLY A 344 -4.20 -8.66 -16.60
CA GLY A 344 -3.49 -7.59 -17.28
C GLY A 344 -2.25 -7.10 -16.53
N GLU A 345 -1.54 -6.20 -17.19
CA GLU A 345 -0.30 -5.62 -16.67
C GLU A 345 -0.44 -4.10 -16.48
N VAL A 346 0.38 -3.55 -15.60
CA VAL A 346 0.64 -2.11 -15.60
C VAL A 346 1.59 -1.84 -16.75
N SER A 347 1.09 -1.24 -17.83
CA SER A 347 1.88 -1.01 -19.04
C SER A 347 1.55 0.33 -19.67
N GLU A 348 2.52 0.91 -20.32
CA GLU A 348 2.35 2.13 -21.13
C GLU A 348 1.30 1.91 -22.22
N SER A 349 1.34 0.77 -22.89
CA SER A 349 0.42 0.43 -23.97
C SER A 349 -1.04 0.45 -23.50
N PHE A 350 -1.34 -0.21 -22.37
CA PHE A 350 -2.71 -0.21 -21.85
C PHE A 350 -3.14 1.19 -21.42
N LEU A 351 -2.30 1.88 -20.65
CA LEU A 351 -2.66 3.18 -20.08
C LEU A 351 -2.85 4.26 -21.16
N SER A 352 -2.03 4.25 -22.20
CA SER A 352 -2.21 5.14 -23.35
C SER A 352 -3.52 4.89 -24.09
N THR A 353 -3.86 3.62 -24.31
CA THR A 353 -5.13 3.24 -24.93
C THR A 353 -6.31 3.68 -24.09
N LEU A 354 -6.25 3.42 -22.79
CA LEU A 354 -7.28 3.82 -21.82
C LEU A 354 -7.48 5.33 -21.83
N LYS A 355 -6.40 6.08 -21.74
CA LYS A 355 -6.43 7.55 -21.77
C LYS A 355 -7.05 8.07 -23.06
N ASN A 356 -6.63 7.56 -24.20
CA ASN A 356 -7.16 7.97 -25.50
C ASN A 356 -8.67 7.70 -25.59
N ASN A 357 -9.11 6.53 -25.15
CA ASN A 357 -10.52 6.15 -25.21
C ASN A 357 -11.39 6.99 -24.24
N LEU A 358 -10.93 7.19 -23.00
CA LEU A 358 -11.69 7.94 -21.99
C LEU A 358 -11.67 9.44 -22.20
N SER A 359 -10.65 9.98 -22.87
CA SER A 359 -10.56 11.40 -23.21
C SER A 359 -11.12 11.76 -24.56
N ALA A 360 -11.62 10.79 -25.31
CA ALA A 360 -12.21 11.03 -26.63
C ALA A 360 -13.37 12.04 -26.54
N GLY A 361 -13.48 12.91 -27.56
CA GLY A 361 -14.51 13.96 -27.57
C GLY A 361 -14.25 15.13 -26.62
N GLY A 362 -12.99 15.33 -26.22
CA GLY A 362 -12.61 16.44 -25.33
C GLY A 362 -12.89 16.19 -23.85
N LYS A 363 -13.12 14.94 -23.46
CA LYS A 363 -13.33 14.55 -22.06
C LYS A 363 -12.00 14.53 -21.30
N THR A 364 -12.08 14.69 -19.98
CA THR A 364 -10.90 14.64 -19.11
C THR A 364 -10.67 13.22 -18.62
N TYR A 365 -9.47 12.70 -18.88
CA TYR A 365 -9.03 11.43 -18.32
C TYR A 365 -8.81 11.56 -16.82
N ARG A 366 -9.31 10.59 -16.05
CA ARG A 366 -9.00 10.48 -14.61
C ARG A 366 -8.05 9.32 -14.39
N PRO A 367 -7.01 9.52 -13.56
CA PRO A 367 -6.12 8.43 -13.18
C PRO A 367 -6.91 7.27 -12.56
N VAL A 368 -6.53 6.06 -12.93
CA VAL A 368 -7.18 4.84 -12.45
C VAL A 368 -6.28 4.08 -11.50
N SER A 369 -6.88 3.26 -10.64
CA SER A 369 -6.17 2.25 -9.87
C SER A 369 -6.17 0.94 -10.65
N LEU A 370 -5.08 0.16 -10.56
CA LEU A 370 -5.02 -1.14 -11.19
C LEU A 370 -4.95 -2.26 -10.15
N TRP A 371 -5.88 -3.20 -10.29
CA TRP A 371 -5.88 -4.49 -9.61
C TRP A 371 -5.12 -5.46 -10.48
N ILE A 372 -3.93 -5.87 -10.03
CA ILE A 372 -3.06 -6.73 -10.81
C ILE A 372 -3.13 -8.16 -10.28
N ASN A 373 -3.60 -9.08 -11.13
CA ASN A 373 -3.74 -10.49 -10.79
C ASN A 373 -2.38 -11.20 -10.91
N TRP A 374 -1.49 -10.83 -10.04
CA TRP A 374 -0.17 -11.40 -9.80
C TRP A 374 0.18 -11.16 -8.33
N PRO A 375 0.69 -12.14 -7.60
CA PRO A 375 1.01 -13.53 -7.95
C PRO A 375 -0.12 -14.54 -7.69
N VAL A 376 -1.36 -14.16 -7.81
CA VAL A 376 -2.53 -15.05 -7.59
C VAL A 376 -2.43 -16.35 -8.40
N THR A 377 -2.88 -17.45 -7.80
CA THR A 377 -2.81 -18.81 -8.38
C THR A 377 -4.16 -19.52 -8.36
N ASP A 378 -5.24 -18.83 -8.73
CA ASP A 378 -6.62 -19.34 -8.63
C ASP A 378 -6.84 -20.71 -9.27
N ASN A 379 -6.22 -20.96 -10.42
CA ASN A 379 -6.38 -22.22 -11.16
C ASN A 379 -5.34 -23.28 -10.77
N SER A 380 -4.34 -22.90 -9.97
CA SER A 380 -3.25 -23.80 -9.53
C SER A 380 -2.87 -23.47 -8.11
N LYS A 381 -3.79 -23.63 -7.18
CA LYS A 381 -3.71 -23.13 -5.80
C LYS A 381 -2.52 -23.63 -4.99
N GLN A 382 -1.95 -24.76 -5.36
CA GLN A 382 -0.77 -25.32 -4.71
C GLN A 382 0.54 -24.88 -5.38
N HIS A 383 0.45 -24.20 -6.51
CA HIS A 383 1.61 -23.61 -7.17
C HIS A 383 2.01 -22.32 -6.47
N LEU A 384 3.32 -22.04 -6.40
CA LEU A 384 3.84 -20.79 -5.87
C LEU A 384 4.42 -19.96 -6.99
N ILE A 385 4.26 -18.64 -6.87
CA ILE A 385 4.85 -17.67 -7.78
C ILE A 385 5.72 -16.72 -6.96
N LEU A 386 7.03 -16.80 -7.17
CA LEU A 386 8.04 -16.10 -6.38
C LEU A 386 8.86 -15.11 -7.22
N GLY A 387 8.33 -14.69 -8.35
CA GLY A 387 8.99 -13.73 -9.25
C GLY A 387 8.13 -13.40 -10.44
N GLY A 388 8.75 -12.85 -11.46
CA GLY A 388 8.06 -12.48 -12.71
C GLY A 388 7.36 -11.12 -12.66
N GLY A 389 7.54 -10.34 -11.59
CA GLY A 389 6.90 -9.04 -11.43
C GLY A 389 7.22 -8.05 -12.53
N GLU A 390 8.38 -8.16 -13.17
CA GLU A 390 8.78 -7.31 -14.30
C GLU A 390 7.86 -7.44 -15.52
N LYS A 391 7.12 -8.52 -15.61
CA LYS A 391 6.17 -8.75 -16.70
C LYS A 391 4.78 -8.18 -16.42
N PHE A 392 4.47 -7.96 -15.15
CA PHE A 392 3.19 -7.40 -14.70
C PHE A 392 3.27 -5.93 -14.32
N LEU A 393 4.42 -5.48 -13.88
CA LEU A 393 4.69 -4.09 -13.47
C LEU A 393 5.80 -3.55 -14.39
N HIS A 394 5.41 -2.94 -15.48
CA HIS A 394 6.35 -2.53 -16.52
C HIS A 394 7.10 -1.26 -16.15
N PRO A 395 8.38 -1.12 -16.55
CA PRO A 395 9.10 0.14 -16.46
C PRO A 395 8.57 1.16 -17.48
N ASN A 396 8.95 2.42 -17.30
CA ASN A 396 8.66 3.52 -18.24
C ASN A 396 7.16 3.83 -18.36
N VAL A 397 6.42 3.63 -17.29
CA VAL A 397 5.01 4.00 -17.20
C VAL A 397 4.92 5.42 -16.63
N ASP A 398 4.05 6.24 -17.21
CA ASP A 398 3.76 7.57 -16.64
C ASP A 398 2.91 7.40 -15.37
N PRO A 399 3.47 7.68 -14.18
CA PRO A 399 2.73 7.49 -12.93
C PRO A 399 1.54 8.43 -12.78
N SER A 400 1.49 9.54 -13.51
CA SER A 400 0.36 10.46 -13.47
C SER A 400 -0.92 9.88 -14.07
N LEU A 401 -0.82 8.79 -14.82
CA LEU A 401 -1.97 8.06 -15.36
C LEU A 401 -2.61 7.12 -14.34
N LEU A 402 -1.97 6.93 -13.19
CA LEU A 402 -2.40 6.00 -12.14
C LEU A 402 -2.68 6.74 -10.84
N SER A 403 -3.73 6.33 -10.13
CA SER A 403 -3.95 6.70 -8.73
C SER A 403 -3.36 5.66 -7.76
N GLY A 404 -3.11 4.45 -8.23
CA GLY A 404 -2.54 3.40 -7.40
C GLY A 404 -2.49 2.05 -8.07
N ILE A 405 -1.92 1.10 -7.35
CA ILE A 405 -1.95 -0.32 -7.71
C ILE A 405 -2.31 -1.14 -6.47
N MET A 406 -2.95 -2.29 -6.70
CA MET A 406 -3.13 -3.33 -5.70
C MET A 406 -2.80 -4.67 -6.34
N LEU A 407 -1.95 -5.45 -5.68
CA LEU A 407 -1.65 -6.80 -6.11
C LEU A 407 -2.69 -7.76 -5.53
N ASN A 408 -3.08 -8.77 -6.30
CA ASN A 408 -3.89 -9.88 -5.81
C ASN A 408 -2.96 -11.08 -5.58
N PRO A 409 -2.62 -11.38 -4.31
CA PRO A 409 -1.61 -12.40 -4.01
C PRO A 409 -2.17 -13.81 -3.97
N MET A 410 -1.30 -14.76 -3.54
CA MET A 410 -1.65 -16.17 -3.38
C MET A 410 -2.37 -16.41 -2.05
N GLN A 411 -3.07 -17.56 -1.96
CA GLN A 411 -3.61 -18.02 -0.67
C GLN A 411 -2.49 -18.28 0.37
N GLN A 412 -1.29 -18.58 -0.07
CA GLN A 412 -0.12 -18.68 0.80
C GLN A 412 0.40 -17.28 1.11
N SER A 413 0.15 -16.82 2.33
CA SER A 413 0.47 -15.46 2.74
C SER A 413 1.99 -15.20 2.81
N GLU A 414 2.75 -16.11 3.41
CA GLU A 414 4.18 -15.91 3.59
C GLU A 414 4.95 -15.83 2.26
N PRO A 415 4.78 -16.76 1.31
CA PRO A 415 5.42 -16.63 -0.01
C PRO A 415 4.95 -15.41 -0.79
N SER A 416 3.73 -14.92 -0.56
CA SER A 416 3.20 -13.71 -1.21
C SER A 416 3.97 -12.45 -0.83
N LYS A 417 4.69 -12.45 0.29
CA LYS A 417 5.51 -11.31 0.71
C LYS A 417 6.58 -10.93 -0.31
N ILE A 418 7.08 -11.89 -1.09
CA ILE A 418 8.06 -11.62 -2.15
C ILE A 418 7.46 -10.63 -3.17
N ALA A 419 6.26 -10.90 -3.64
CA ALA A 419 5.57 -10.01 -4.59
C ALA A 419 5.19 -8.67 -3.94
N LEU A 420 4.76 -8.69 -2.69
CA LEU A 420 4.41 -7.45 -1.97
C LEU A 420 5.62 -6.52 -1.81
N PHE A 421 6.80 -7.07 -1.61
CA PHE A 421 8.04 -6.30 -1.58
C PHE A 421 8.29 -5.59 -2.92
N SER A 422 8.19 -6.31 -4.01
CA SER A 422 8.32 -5.75 -5.36
C SER A 422 7.24 -4.72 -5.67
N GLY A 423 5.99 -5.00 -5.29
CA GLY A 423 4.88 -4.07 -5.46
C GLY A 423 5.06 -2.79 -4.66
N ALA A 424 5.60 -2.88 -3.46
CA ALA A 424 5.90 -1.72 -2.63
C ALA A 424 6.96 -0.83 -3.29
N GLN A 425 8.05 -1.43 -3.78
CA GLN A 425 9.08 -0.69 -4.52
C GLN A 425 8.49 0.00 -5.74
N TYR A 426 7.75 -0.76 -6.56
CA TYR A 426 7.21 -0.24 -7.82
C TYR A 426 6.23 0.92 -7.58
N SER A 427 5.39 0.83 -6.59
CA SER A 427 4.38 1.87 -6.31
C SER A 427 4.97 3.12 -5.65
N TRP A 428 6.06 2.99 -4.93
CA TRP A 428 6.77 4.13 -4.35
C TRP A 428 7.70 4.78 -5.37
N LYS A 429 8.55 3.97 -6.02
CA LYS A 429 9.50 4.40 -7.05
C LYS A 429 9.68 3.28 -8.05
N GLN A 430 9.04 3.39 -9.21
CA GLN A 430 9.11 2.32 -10.19
C GLN A 430 10.53 2.06 -10.67
N TRP A 431 10.83 0.81 -10.93
CA TRP A 431 12.10 0.43 -11.53
C TRP A 431 12.17 0.89 -12.99
N LYS A 432 13.39 1.13 -13.47
CA LYS A 432 13.64 1.67 -14.80
C LYS A 432 13.83 0.60 -15.86
N SER A 433 14.00 -0.66 -15.45
CA SER A 433 14.25 -1.78 -16.35
C SER A 433 13.79 -3.10 -15.72
N GLU A 434 13.61 -4.12 -16.56
CA GLU A 434 13.33 -5.48 -16.07
C GLU A 434 14.49 -6.02 -15.22
N GLU A 435 15.73 -5.67 -15.55
CA GLU A 435 16.91 -6.08 -14.80
C GLU A 435 16.87 -5.52 -13.37
N GLU A 436 16.54 -4.26 -13.20
CA GLU A 436 16.39 -3.64 -11.88
C GLU A 436 15.28 -4.33 -11.09
N ALA A 437 14.14 -4.65 -11.73
CA ALA A 437 13.05 -5.38 -11.11
C ALA A 437 13.49 -6.73 -10.56
N LYS A 438 14.30 -7.48 -11.32
CA LYS A 438 14.83 -8.77 -10.90
C LYS A 438 15.77 -8.66 -9.72
N LYS A 439 16.61 -7.63 -9.68
CA LYS A 439 17.51 -7.35 -8.53
C LYS A 439 16.70 -7.06 -7.27
N ILE A 440 15.63 -6.29 -7.39
CA ILE A 440 14.72 -5.99 -6.26
C ILE A 440 14.03 -7.26 -5.78
N ASN A 441 13.57 -8.09 -6.70
CA ASN A 441 12.97 -9.39 -6.35
C ASN A 441 13.96 -10.29 -5.60
N ASP A 442 15.23 -10.28 -5.99
CA ASP A 442 16.28 -11.04 -5.29
C ASP A 442 16.47 -10.58 -3.85
N ILE A 443 16.43 -9.27 -3.62
CA ILE A 443 16.56 -8.69 -2.27
C ILE A 443 15.35 -9.02 -1.40
N ALA A 444 14.17 -9.18 -2.01
CA ALA A 444 12.96 -9.53 -1.29
C ALA A 444 13.12 -10.80 -0.45
N PHE A 445 13.84 -11.80 -0.95
CA PHE A 445 14.08 -13.06 -0.21
C PHE A 445 14.83 -12.82 1.09
N ASN A 446 15.79 -11.90 1.10
CA ASN A 446 16.53 -11.54 2.31
C ASN A 446 15.60 -10.88 3.33
N PHE A 447 14.84 -9.89 2.90
CA PHE A 447 13.93 -9.14 3.78
C PHE A 447 12.83 -10.03 4.37
N VAL A 448 12.26 -10.92 3.56
CA VAL A 448 11.21 -11.83 4.01
C VAL A 448 11.75 -12.84 5.03
N GLU A 449 12.95 -13.35 4.80
CA GLU A 449 13.55 -14.36 5.69
C GLU A 449 14.04 -13.79 7.01
N ASN A 450 14.68 -12.62 6.99
CA ASN A 450 15.38 -12.11 8.19
C ASN A 450 15.11 -10.65 8.54
N GLY A 451 14.24 -9.96 7.79
CA GLY A 451 13.86 -8.57 8.08
C GLY A 451 14.92 -7.51 7.77
N HIS A 452 16.00 -7.89 7.10
CA HIS A 452 17.03 -6.97 6.60
C HIS A 452 17.44 -7.35 5.18
N PHE A 453 18.40 -6.63 4.59
CA PHE A 453 18.68 -6.74 3.15
C PHE A 453 19.95 -7.57 2.82
N GLU A 454 20.59 -8.15 3.83
CA GLU A 454 21.79 -8.96 3.63
C GLU A 454 21.45 -10.42 3.39
N ASP A 455 22.26 -11.08 2.54
CA ASP A 455 22.11 -12.51 2.25
C ASP A 455 22.36 -13.36 3.49
N SER A 456 21.58 -14.45 3.60
CA SER A 456 21.85 -15.56 4.50
C SER A 456 21.86 -16.85 3.69
N LYS A 457 22.30 -17.95 4.29
CA LYS A 457 22.24 -19.27 3.63
C LYS A 457 20.79 -19.66 3.33
N VAL A 458 19.86 -19.32 4.23
CA VAL A 458 18.44 -19.63 4.08
C VAL A 458 17.83 -18.78 2.98
N SER A 459 18.09 -17.46 2.95
CA SER A 459 17.55 -16.58 1.91
C SER A 459 18.12 -16.93 0.53
N ALA A 460 19.39 -17.31 0.44
CA ALA A 460 20.02 -17.75 -0.81
C ALA A 460 19.38 -19.03 -1.34
N ALA A 461 19.11 -20.00 -0.47
CA ALA A 461 18.43 -21.26 -0.84
C ALA A 461 16.99 -20.99 -1.29
N PHE A 462 16.27 -20.12 -0.58
CA PHE A 462 14.90 -19.72 -0.93
C PHE A 462 14.85 -19.01 -2.28
N ARG A 463 15.80 -18.10 -2.54
CA ARG A 463 15.93 -17.41 -3.83
C ARG A 463 16.21 -18.39 -4.97
N GLU A 464 17.08 -19.36 -4.75
CA GLU A 464 17.39 -20.38 -5.75
C GLU A 464 16.15 -21.19 -6.12
N LEU A 465 15.36 -21.61 -5.12
CA LEU A 465 14.08 -22.27 -5.35
C LEU A 465 13.12 -21.35 -6.11
N GLY A 466 13.07 -20.08 -5.77
CA GLY A 466 12.18 -19.09 -6.37
C GLY A 466 12.39 -18.90 -7.87
N LYS A 467 13.59 -19.12 -8.39
CA LYS A 467 13.88 -19.04 -9.84
C LYS A 467 13.06 -20.04 -10.66
N HIS A 468 12.63 -21.11 -10.05
CA HIS A 468 11.88 -22.18 -10.69
C HIS A 468 10.37 -22.07 -10.45
N MET A 469 9.91 -21.00 -9.80
CA MET A 469 8.52 -20.81 -9.39
C MET A 469 8.05 -19.40 -9.77
N ILE A 470 7.98 -19.12 -11.06
CA ILE A 470 7.63 -17.79 -11.58
C ILE A 470 6.46 -17.80 -12.55
N ASN A 471 6.05 -18.98 -13.03
CA ASN A 471 5.02 -19.11 -14.04
C ASN A 471 3.64 -19.23 -13.38
N GLN A 472 2.69 -18.35 -13.74
CA GLN A 472 1.33 -18.42 -13.22
C GLN A 472 0.62 -19.73 -13.55
N ASN A 473 0.91 -20.32 -14.69
CA ASN A 473 0.37 -21.62 -15.10
C ASN A 473 -1.17 -21.71 -14.98
N MET A 474 -1.88 -20.61 -15.26
CA MET A 474 -3.33 -20.58 -15.13
C MET A 474 -4.04 -20.94 -16.43
N ASP A 475 -3.85 -20.18 -17.48
CA ASP A 475 -4.38 -20.47 -18.82
C ASP A 475 -3.58 -19.70 -19.88
N ASN A 476 -3.99 -19.80 -21.14
CA ASN A 476 -3.28 -19.17 -22.26
C ASN A 476 -3.48 -17.65 -22.36
N ARG A 477 -4.33 -17.05 -21.50
CA ARG A 477 -4.55 -15.60 -21.48
C ARG A 477 -3.62 -14.88 -20.53
N VAL A 478 -2.88 -15.61 -19.67
CA VAL A 478 -1.92 -15.03 -18.74
C VAL A 478 -0.54 -14.94 -19.37
N VAL A 479 0.30 -14.07 -18.82
CA VAL A 479 1.71 -13.99 -19.19
C VAL A 479 2.39 -15.28 -18.78
N LYS A 480 3.04 -15.94 -19.74
CA LYS A 480 3.82 -17.15 -19.48
C LYS A 480 5.30 -16.79 -19.47
N LEU A 481 5.99 -17.23 -18.42
CA LEU A 481 7.39 -16.96 -18.20
C LEU A 481 8.16 -18.28 -18.23
N GLU A 482 9.37 -18.25 -18.78
CA GLU A 482 10.26 -19.40 -18.76
C GLU A 482 10.89 -19.51 -17.37
N GLU A 483 10.71 -20.66 -16.77
CA GLU A 483 11.38 -21.03 -15.53
C GLU A 483 12.80 -21.50 -15.82
N SER A 484 13.68 -21.48 -14.81
CA SER A 484 15.05 -21.89 -14.99
C SER A 484 15.16 -23.37 -15.37
N VAL A 485 15.90 -23.67 -16.44
CA VAL A 485 16.05 -25.01 -16.99
C VAL A 485 17.06 -25.89 -16.24
N ASP A 486 17.75 -25.34 -15.25
CA ASP A 486 18.81 -26.03 -14.51
C ASP A 486 18.34 -26.67 -13.19
N LEU A 487 17.02 -26.71 -12.93
CA LEU A 487 16.47 -27.35 -11.74
C LEU A 487 16.73 -28.87 -11.73
N ALA A 488 16.44 -29.56 -12.84
CA ALA A 488 16.60 -30.99 -12.92
C ALA A 488 18.04 -31.47 -12.67
N PRO A 489 19.09 -30.84 -13.28
CA PRO A 489 20.47 -31.14 -12.93
C PRO A 489 20.79 -30.88 -11.45
N LYS A 490 20.32 -29.79 -10.87
CA LYS A 490 20.57 -29.48 -9.46
C LYS A 490 19.92 -30.46 -8.51
N LEU A 491 18.72 -30.93 -8.82
CA LEU A 491 18.04 -31.95 -8.04
C LEU A 491 18.77 -33.30 -8.12
N THR A 492 19.29 -33.64 -9.29
CA THR A 492 20.08 -34.85 -9.48
C THR A 492 21.36 -34.83 -8.65
N ASP A 493 22.05 -33.68 -8.61
CA ASP A 493 23.26 -33.52 -7.80
C ASP A 493 22.98 -33.55 -6.30
N PHE A 494 21.76 -33.17 -5.88
CA PHE A 494 21.35 -33.20 -4.48
C PHE A 494 20.91 -34.59 -4.01
N MET A 495 20.35 -35.42 -4.89
CA MET A 495 19.92 -36.80 -4.60
C MET A 495 21.07 -37.77 -4.52
#